data_e0fb3c43d7134c581a34920889d66aa8
#
_entry.id   e0fb3c43d7134c581a34920889d66aa8
#
_cell.length_a   1.000
_cell.length_b   1.000
_cell.length_c   1.000
_cell.angle_alpha   90.00
_cell.angle_beta   90.00
_cell.angle_gamma   90.00
#
_symmetry.space_group_name_H-M   'P 1'
#
loop_
_entity.id
_entity.type
_entity.pdbx_description
1 polymer ?
#
loop_
_entity_poly.entity_id
_entity_poly.type
_entity_poly.pdbx_seq_one_letter_code
_entity_poly.pdbx_strand_id
1 'polypeptide(L)' 'MFKIIPTVRGGTTNSPRIFERYATVDEARESSKQLIHESGRVTRVMIVADEETPRVMEWIERS' A
#
# COMPACT_ATOMS: atom_id res chain seq x y z
N MET A 1 9.37 4.91 9.33
CA MET A 1 9.11 4.73 7.89
C MET A 1 7.72 4.14 7.68
N PHE A 2 7.27 4.11 6.45
CA PHE A 2 5.93 3.63 6.14
C PHE A 2 5.99 2.52 5.10
N LYS A 3 5.02 1.62 5.15
CA LYS A 3 4.92 0.53 4.19
C LYS A 3 3.47 0.45 3.70
N ILE A 4 3.28 -0.23 2.57
CA ILE A 4 1.95 -0.40 2.01
C ILE A 4 1.59 -1.89 1.97
N ILE A 5 0.33 -2.20 2.24
CA ILE A 5 -0.18 -3.56 2.23
C ILE A 5 -1.42 -3.57 1.33
N PRO A 6 -1.29 -4.05 0.09
CA PRO A 6 -2.42 -4.08 -0.84
C PRO A 6 -3.35 -5.25 -0.58
N THR A 7 -4.64 -5.03 -0.85
CA THR A 7 -5.64 -6.08 -0.84
C THR A 7 -5.94 -6.41 -2.29
N VAL A 8 -5.82 -7.68 -2.64
CA VAL A 8 -5.96 -8.14 -4.02
C VAL A 8 -7.17 -9.07 -4.13
N ARG A 9 -7.95 -8.87 -5.19
CA ARG A 9 -9.10 -9.73 -5.45
C ARG A 9 -8.60 -11.13 -5.84
N GLY A 10 -9.03 -12.13 -5.08
CA GLY A 10 -8.80 -13.53 -5.43
C GLY A 10 -7.41 -14.07 -5.16
N GLY A 11 -6.60 -13.41 -4.36
CA GLY A 11 -5.28 -13.95 -4.04
C GLY A 11 -4.33 -12.94 -3.46
N THR A 12 -3.07 -13.36 -3.32
CA THR A 12 -2.00 -12.49 -2.85
C THR A 12 -1.32 -11.79 -4.02
N THR A 13 -0.78 -10.61 -3.76
CA THR A 13 -0.01 -9.89 -4.76
C THR A 13 1.46 -10.23 -4.64
N ASN A 14 2.15 -10.27 -5.79
CA ASN A 14 3.60 -10.46 -5.83
C ASN A 14 4.31 -9.17 -6.23
N SER A 15 3.64 -8.04 -6.07
CA SER A 15 4.24 -6.76 -6.41
C SER A 15 5.46 -6.48 -5.54
N PRO A 16 6.59 -6.07 -6.13
CA PRO A 16 7.77 -5.71 -5.34
C PRO A 16 7.54 -4.50 -4.44
N ARG A 17 6.49 -3.72 -4.68
CA ARG A 17 6.17 -2.55 -3.87
C ARG A 17 5.85 -2.91 -2.42
N ILE A 18 5.42 -4.14 -2.14
CA ILE A 18 5.12 -4.56 -0.76
C ILE A 18 6.36 -4.61 0.11
N PHE A 19 7.55 -4.65 -0.49
CA PHE A 19 8.82 -4.70 0.25
C PHE A 19 9.48 -3.33 0.35
N GLU A 20 8.90 -2.31 -0.28
CA GLU A 20 9.48 -0.97 -0.24
C GLU A 20 9.10 -0.25 1.04
N ARG A 21 9.92 0.70 1.43
CA ARG A 21 9.66 1.58 2.57
C ARG A 21 9.66 3.02 2.10
N TYR A 22 8.80 3.82 2.71
CA TYR A 22 8.61 5.21 2.32
C TYR A 22 8.90 6.12 3.50
N ALA A 23 9.55 7.23 3.23
CA ALA A 23 9.92 8.18 4.28
C ALA A 23 8.71 8.98 4.78
N THR A 24 7.71 9.20 3.91
CA THR A 24 6.53 9.98 4.25
C THR A 24 5.26 9.27 3.83
N VAL A 25 4.14 9.65 4.46
CA VAL A 25 2.82 9.14 4.08
C VAL A 25 2.49 9.56 2.65
N ASP A 26 2.91 10.76 2.24
CA ASP A 26 2.65 11.24 0.88
C ASP A 26 3.31 10.35 -0.17
N GLU A 27 4.54 9.93 0.08
CA GLU A 27 5.23 9.00 -0.84
C GLU A 27 4.51 7.65 -0.90
N ALA A 28 4.10 7.15 0.27
CA ALA A 28 3.36 5.88 0.33
C ALA A 28 2.02 6.01 -0.40
N ARG A 29 1.35 7.14 -0.25
CA ARG A 29 0.08 7.39 -0.92
C ARG A 29 0.24 7.39 -2.44
N GLU A 30 1.25 8.07 -2.94
CA GLU A 30 1.50 8.11 -4.39
C GLU A 30 1.81 6.72 -4.94
N SER A 31 2.63 5.95 -4.24
CA SER A 31 2.94 4.59 -4.65
C SER A 31 1.69 3.72 -4.64
N SER A 32 0.82 3.90 -3.62
CA SER A 32 -0.44 3.15 -3.52
C SER A 32 -1.36 3.45 -4.70
N LYS A 33 -1.48 4.73 -5.07
CA LYS A 33 -2.31 5.12 -6.21
C LYS A 33 -1.77 4.53 -7.51
N GLN A 34 -0.46 4.54 -7.69
CA GLN A 34 0.16 3.95 -8.86
C GLN A 34 -0.11 2.44 -8.92
N LEU A 35 0.01 1.76 -7.79
CA LEU A 35 -0.22 0.33 -7.72
C LEU A 35 -1.66 -0.02 -8.11
N ILE A 36 -2.62 0.73 -7.59
CA ILE A 36 -4.03 0.54 -7.92
C ILE A 36 -4.26 0.77 -9.42
N HIS A 37 -3.61 1.79 -9.98
CA HIS A 37 -3.74 2.10 -11.40
C HIS A 37 -3.11 1.03 -12.28
N GLU A 38 -1.95 0.51 -11.89
CA GLU A 38 -1.22 -0.48 -12.66
C GLU A 38 -1.84 -1.87 -12.60
N SER A 39 -2.45 -2.22 -11.47
CA SER A 39 -3.02 -3.54 -11.27
C SER A 39 -4.51 -3.45 -10.98
N GLY A 40 -5.31 -3.90 -11.94
CA GLY A 40 -6.76 -3.92 -11.77
C GLY A 40 -7.26 -4.86 -10.70
N ARG A 41 -6.40 -5.74 -10.18
CA ARG A 41 -6.76 -6.70 -9.15
C ARG A 41 -6.63 -6.12 -7.74
N VAL A 42 -5.86 -5.05 -7.59
CA VAL A 42 -5.72 -4.38 -6.29
C VAL A 42 -6.96 -3.53 -6.04
N THR A 43 -7.67 -3.84 -4.97
CA THR A 43 -8.91 -3.13 -4.64
C THR A 43 -8.68 -1.96 -3.71
N ARG A 44 -7.72 -2.09 -2.81
CA ARG A 44 -7.35 -1.02 -1.89
C ARG A 44 -5.95 -1.29 -1.34
N VAL A 45 -5.36 -0.26 -0.75
CA VAL A 45 -4.03 -0.36 -0.16
C VAL A 45 -4.07 0.28 1.22
N MET A 46 -3.50 -0.41 2.19
CA MET A 46 -3.39 0.10 3.56
C MET A 46 -1.98 0.66 3.74
N ILE A 47 -1.89 1.89 4.24
CA ILE A 47 -0.61 2.51 4.57
C ILE A 47 -0.39 2.33 6.06
N VAL A 48 0.71 1.71 6.43
CA VAL A 48 1.02 1.35 7.81
C VAL A 48 2.34 2.00 8.22
N ALA A 49 2.35 2.57 9.43
CA ALA A 49 3.61 3.04 10.02
C ALA A 49 4.40 1.80 10.44
N ASP A 50 5.58 1.63 9.85
CA ASP A 50 6.45 0.48 10.12
C ASP A 50 7.25 0.76 11.38
N GLU A 51 6.62 0.57 12.52
CA GLU A 51 7.17 0.82 13.83
C GLU A 51 7.11 -0.47 14.65
N GLU A 52 7.67 -0.42 15.86
CA GLU A 52 7.63 -1.56 16.79
C GLU A 52 6.17 -1.99 17.03
N THR A 53 5.27 -1.01 17.18
CA THR A 53 3.82 -1.27 17.20
C THR A 53 3.23 -0.67 15.95
N PRO A 54 2.98 -1.47 14.90
CA PRO A 54 2.47 -0.96 13.64
C PRO A 54 1.11 -0.27 13.79
N ARG A 55 0.92 0.84 13.08
CA ARG A 55 -0.33 1.59 13.10
C ARG A 55 -0.80 1.86 11.69
N VAL A 56 -2.11 1.68 11.47
CA VAL A 56 -2.71 2.02 10.19
C VAL A 56 -2.82 3.55 10.10
N MET A 57 -2.23 4.12 9.06
CA MET A 57 -2.25 5.56 8.83
C MET A 57 -3.38 5.98 7.90
N GLU A 58 -3.61 5.22 6.83
CA GLU A 58 -4.58 5.60 5.82
C GLU A 58 -4.92 4.41 4.96
N TRP A 59 -6.12 4.42 4.40
CA TRP A 59 -6.56 3.48 3.37
C TRP A 59 -6.72 4.23 2.05
N ILE A 60 -6.16 3.67 0.99
CA ILE A 60 -6.33 4.19 -0.37
C ILE A 60 -7.21 3.19 -1.10
N GLU A 61 -8.39 3.62 -1.49
CA GLU A 61 -9.32 2.73 -2.17
C GLU A 61 -9.45 3.07 -3.65
N ARG A 62 -9.79 2.05 -4.43
CA ARG A 62 -10.09 2.24 -5.85
C ARG A 62 -11.44 2.95 -5.96
N SER A 63 -11.44 4.02 -6.69
CA SER A 63 -12.66 4.80 -6.94
C SER A 63 -13.37 4.33 -8.20
#